data_2c7868fc221b5eafbab8254a326777ba
#
_entry.id   2c7868fc221b5eafbab8254a326777ba
#
_cell.length_a   1.000
_cell.length_b   1.000
_cell.length_c   1.000
_cell.angle_alpha   90.00
_cell.angle_beta   90.00
_cell.angle_gamma   90.00
#
_symmetry.space_group_name_H-M   'P 1'
#
loop_
_entity.id
_entity.type
_entity.pdbx_description
1 polymer ?
#
loop_
_entity_poly.entity_id
_entity_poly.type
_entity_poly.pdbx_seq_one_letter_code
_entity_poly.pdbx_strand_id
1 'polypeptide(L)'
;KEQIEEYGMEPFIQQCKESVWKYKGMWEDFSSTVGFWADMENPYVTYHDDYIESEWWALKEIWNKKLLYKGFKIVPYCPRCGTPLSAQEVSQGYKTVKERSAIVRFKVVGEDAYFLAWTTTPWTLPSNVALCVNPDETYCKVKAADGYTYYMAEALLDKVLGKLGSEEIPAYEVLEKYVGKDLEYKEYEPLFACAGEAAAKQKKKAHFVTADNYVTMSDGTGIVHIAPAFGEDDSRIGRNYDLPFVQFVDGKGDMTAETPYAGIFVKKADPLVLQDLDKEGKLFDAPKFEHDYPHCWRCDTPLIYYARESWFIKMTAVKDDLIRNNNTINWIPESIGKGRFGDWLENVQDWGV
;
A
#
# COMPACT_ATOMS: atom_id res chain seq x y z
N LYS A 1 -2.44 -5.86 -23.52
CA LYS A 1 -1.90 -7.19 -23.21
C LYS A 1 -2.50 -8.23 -24.14
N GLU A 2 -3.81 -8.31 -24.26
CA GLU A 2 -4.53 -9.24 -25.13
C GLU A 2 -4.04 -9.18 -26.59
N GLN A 3 -3.85 -7.98 -27.14
CA GLN A 3 -3.32 -7.78 -28.51
C GLN A 3 -1.89 -8.32 -28.69
N ILE A 4 -1.06 -8.27 -27.65
CA ILE A 4 0.30 -8.85 -27.68
C ILE A 4 0.22 -10.38 -27.62
N GLU A 5 -0.70 -10.92 -26.80
CA GLU A 5 -0.93 -12.36 -26.72
C GLU A 5 -1.47 -12.91 -28.03
N GLU A 6 -2.38 -12.19 -28.71
CA GLU A 6 -2.92 -12.53 -30.03
C GLU A 6 -1.85 -12.45 -31.13
N TYR A 7 -0.99 -11.41 -31.12
CA TYR A 7 0.11 -11.23 -32.05
C TYR A 7 1.18 -12.32 -31.91
N GLY A 8 1.37 -12.82 -30.71
CA GLY A 8 2.35 -13.81 -30.32
C GLY A 8 3.59 -13.20 -29.66
N MET A 9 4.07 -13.84 -28.60
CA MET A 9 5.18 -13.31 -27.80
C MET A 9 6.49 -13.28 -28.58
N GLU A 10 6.80 -14.33 -29.32
CA GLU A 10 8.05 -14.42 -30.10
C GLU A 10 8.17 -13.34 -31.18
N PRO A 11 7.18 -13.17 -32.10
CA PRO A 11 7.23 -12.08 -33.09
C PRO A 11 7.22 -10.69 -32.43
N PHE A 12 6.53 -10.51 -31.29
CA PHE A 12 6.58 -9.26 -30.53
C PHE A 12 7.98 -8.93 -30.02
N ILE A 13 8.68 -9.92 -29.42
CA ILE A 13 10.07 -9.76 -28.94
C ILE A 13 11.00 -9.45 -30.12
N GLN A 14 10.83 -10.12 -31.26
CA GLN A 14 11.64 -9.85 -32.45
C GLN A 14 11.47 -8.41 -32.94
N GLN A 15 10.24 -7.90 -33.01
CA GLN A 15 9.96 -6.50 -33.36
C GLN A 15 10.60 -5.52 -32.37
N CYS A 16 10.59 -5.83 -31.07
CA CYS A 16 11.27 -5.01 -30.06
C CYS A 16 12.77 -4.94 -30.32
N LYS A 17 13.42 -6.07 -30.59
CA LYS A 17 14.87 -6.14 -30.91
C LYS A 17 15.22 -5.33 -32.15
N GLU A 18 14.46 -5.49 -33.23
CA GLU A 18 14.65 -4.74 -34.48
C GLU A 18 14.50 -3.23 -34.29
N SER A 19 13.51 -2.82 -33.49
CA SER A 19 13.28 -1.42 -33.15
C SER A 19 14.49 -0.80 -32.41
N VAL A 20 15.06 -1.51 -31.46
CA VAL A 20 16.26 -1.06 -30.72
C VAL A 20 17.43 -0.77 -31.66
N TRP A 21 17.73 -1.68 -32.60
CA TRP A 21 18.84 -1.50 -33.53
C TRP A 21 18.63 -0.34 -34.50
N LYS A 22 17.40 -0.11 -34.93
CA LYS A 22 17.05 1.05 -35.74
C LYS A 22 17.37 2.36 -35.01
N TYR A 23 16.95 2.49 -33.77
CA TYR A 23 17.19 3.70 -32.97
C TYR A 23 18.65 3.83 -32.51
N LYS A 24 19.38 2.71 -32.31
CA LYS A 24 20.82 2.73 -32.03
C LYS A 24 21.57 3.48 -33.11
N GLY A 25 21.36 3.16 -34.40
CA GLY A 25 22.01 3.88 -35.52
C GLY A 25 21.73 5.37 -35.48
N MET A 26 20.48 5.79 -35.21
CA MET A 26 20.15 7.21 -35.09
C MET A 26 20.88 7.90 -33.93
N TRP A 27 21.08 7.22 -32.80
CA TRP A 27 21.86 7.73 -31.67
C TRP A 27 23.34 7.85 -31.99
N GLU A 28 23.92 6.92 -32.74
CA GLU A 28 25.30 6.97 -33.19
C GLU A 28 25.54 8.16 -34.10
N ASP A 29 24.68 8.37 -35.07
CA ASP A 29 24.74 9.52 -36.01
C ASP A 29 24.59 10.86 -35.24
N PHE A 30 23.64 10.93 -34.30
CA PHE A 30 23.48 12.10 -33.46
C PHE A 30 24.70 12.36 -32.58
N SER A 31 25.24 11.34 -31.92
CA SER A 31 26.43 11.45 -31.06
C SER A 31 27.64 11.95 -31.85
N SER A 32 27.82 11.43 -33.07
CA SER A 32 28.88 11.88 -33.98
C SER A 32 28.70 13.34 -34.39
N THR A 33 27.47 13.76 -34.68
CA THR A 33 27.13 15.13 -35.08
C THR A 33 27.42 16.16 -33.98
N VAL A 34 27.14 15.84 -32.72
CA VAL A 34 27.41 16.74 -31.58
C VAL A 34 28.85 16.64 -31.05
N GLY A 35 29.70 15.84 -31.68
CA GLY A 35 31.10 15.68 -31.29
C GLY A 35 31.35 14.82 -30.05
N PHE A 36 30.35 14.06 -29.61
CA PHE A 36 30.52 13.04 -28.59
C PHE A 36 31.08 11.77 -29.21
N TRP A 37 32.10 11.21 -28.60
CA TRP A 37 32.70 9.97 -29.08
C TRP A 37 32.95 8.99 -27.94
N ALA A 38 32.64 7.73 -28.23
CA ALA A 38 32.84 6.57 -27.39
C ALA A 38 33.08 5.35 -28.30
N ASP A 39 33.37 4.20 -27.74
CA ASP A 39 33.45 2.95 -28.48
C ASP A 39 32.03 2.49 -28.89
N MET A 40 31.54 2.98 -30.03
CA MET A 40 30.23 2.63 -30.55
C MET A 40 30.20 1.26 -31.25
N GLU A 41 31.37 0.70 -31.56
CA GLU A 41 31.50 -0.63 -32.22
C GLU A 41 31.26 -1.76 -31.21
N ASN A 42 31.61 -1.52 -29.93
CA ASN A 42 31.45 -2.48 -28.85
C ASN A 42 30.42 -1.98 -27.81
N PRO A 43 29.12 -1.85 -28.16
CA PRO A 43 28.11 -1.33 -27.29
C PRO A 43 27.79 -2.31 -26.17
N TYR A 44 27.41 -1.77 -25.03
CA TYR A 44 26.88 -2.53 -23.91
C TYR A 44 25.42 -2.91 -24.17
N VAL A 45 25.17 -4.19 -24.41
CA VAL A 45 23.84 -4.70 -24.81
C VAL A 45 23.30 -5.68 -23.78
N THR A 46 22.27 -5.28 -23.06
CA THR A 46 21.75 -6.01 -21.89
C THR A 46 21.00 -7.31 -22.22
N TYR A 47 20.66 -7.57 -23.47
CA TYR A 47 20.04 -8.83 -23.88
C TYR A 47 21.00 -9.80 -24.60
N HIS A 48 22.29 -9.48 -24.66
CA HIS A 48 23.31 -10.42 -25.15
C HIS A 48 23.66 -11.47 -24.10
N ASP A 49 24.00 -12.68 -24.53
CA ASP A 49 24.20 -13.82 -23.64
C ASP A 49 25.34 -13.60 -22.64
N ASP A 50 26.42 -12.95 -23.03
CA ASP A 50 27.56 -12.61 -22.18
C ASP A 50 27.17 -11.67 -21.03
N TYR A 51 26.26 -10.68 -21.30
CA TYR A 51 25.70 -9.84 -20.27
C TYR A 51 24.80 -10.65 -19.31
N ILE A 52 23.87 -11.42 -19.87
CA ILE A 52 22.93 -12.25 -19.11
C ILE A 52 23.71 -13.27 -18.24
N GLU A 53 24.74 -13.90 -18.76
CA GLU A 53 25.58 -14.83 -18.01
C GLU A 53 26.25 -14.15 -16.80
N SER A 54 26.78 -12.94 -17.00
CA SER A 54 27.41 -12.15 -15.93
C SER A 54 26.39 -11.74 -14.84
N GLU A 55 25.16 -11.35 -15.23
CA GLU A 55 24.08 -11.04 -14.30
C GLU A 55 23.67 -12.29 -13.49
N TRP A 56 23.50 -13.44 -14.15
CA TRP A 56 23.18 -14.69 -13.48
C TRP A 56 24.29 -15.16 -12.54
N TRP A 57 25.54 -14.93 -12.89
CA TRP A 57 26.68 -15.18 -11.99
C TRP A 57 26.55 -14.32 -10.72
N ALA A 58 26.30 -13.03 -10.85
CA ALA A 58 26.13 -12.13 -9.71
C ALA A 58 24.96 -12.55 -8.80
N LEU A 59 23.80 -12.88 -9.40
CA LEU A 59 22.65 -13.38 -8.66
C LEU A 59 22.93 -14.71 -7.95
N LYS A 60 23.70 -15.61 -8.57
CA LYS A 60 24.14 -16.87 -7.97
C LYS A 60 25.03 -16.65 -6.74
N GLU A 61 25.96 -15.67 -6.80
CA GLU A 61 26.79 -15.32 -5.64
C GLU A 61 25.95 -14.75 -4.49
N ILE A 62 24.94 -13.93 -4.79
CA ILE A 62 24.00 -13.40 -3.80
C ILE A 62 23.14 -14.54 -3.20
N TRP A 63 22.68 -15.48 -4.04
CA TRP A 63 21.95 -16.68 -3.60
C TRP A 63 22.78 -17.54 -2.67
N ASN A 64 24.06 -17.82 -3.02
CA ASN A 64 24.97 -18.61 -2.20
C ASN A 64 25.16 -17.99 -0.80
N LYS A 65 25.12 -16.66 -0.70
CA LYS A 65 25.15 -15.92 0.56
C LYS A 65 23.81 -15.90 1.30
N LYS A 66 22.76 -16.54 0.76
CA LYS A 66 21.38 -16.58 1.32
C LYS A 66 20.75 -15.19 1.48
N LEU A 67 21.13 -14.27 0.60
CA LEU A 67 20.59 -12.90 0.60
C LEU A 67 19.46 -12.71 -0.42
N LEU A 68 19.21 -13.67 -1.31
CA LEU A 68 18.12 -13.65 -2.27
C LEU A 68 16.92 -14.44 -1.70
N TYR A 69 15.73 -13.81 -1.69
CA TYR A 69 14.51 -14.43 -1.16
C TYR A 69 13.26 -13.98 -1.92
N LYS A 70 12.19 -14.77 -1.85
CA LYS A 70 10.85 -14.38 -2.32
C LYS A 70 10.10 -13.62 -1.23
N GLY A 71 9.42 -12.54 -1.64
CA GLY A 71 8.63 -11.72 -0.74
C GLY A 71 7.57 -10.92 -1.49
N PHE A 72 6.87 -10.06 -0.76
CA PHE A 72 5.87 -9.14 -1.31
C PHE A 72 6.32 -7.71 -1.13
N LYS A 73 6.04 -6.88 -2.12
CA LYS A 73 6.16 -5.43 -2.03
C LYS A 73 4.85 -4.79 -2.45
N ILE A 74 4.39 -3.83 -1.64
CA ILE A 74 3.27 -2.98 -2.02
C ILE A 74 3.78 -1.97 -3.04
N VAL A 75 3.15 -1.95 -4.19
CA VAL A 75 3.53 -1.05 -5.29
C VAL A 75 2.30 -0.36 -5.87
N PRO A 76 2.43 0.88 -6.34
CA PRO A 76 1.43 1.48 -7.20
C PRO A 76 1.31 0.63 -8.47
N TYR A 77 0.12 0.15 -8.76
CA TYR A 77 -0.11 -0.83 -9.81
C TYR A 77 -1.27 -0.41 -10.72
N CYS A 78 -1.05 -0.50 -12.02
CA CYS A 78 -2.10 -0.30 -13.00
C CYS A 78 -2.74 -1.64 -13.36
N PRO A 79 -3.99 -1.92 -12.94
CA PRO A 79 -4.64 -3.20 -13.20
C PRO A 79 -4.92 -3.42 -14.69
N ARG A 80 -5.14 -2.35 -15.47
CA ARG A 80 -5.36 -2.44 -16.93
C ARG A 80 -4.07 -2.78 -17.69
N CYS A 81 -2.96 -2.11 -17.37
CA CYS A 81 -1.67 -2.39 -18.01
C CYS A 81 -1.01 -3.66 -17.46
N GLY A 82 -1.39 -4.11 -16.26
CA GLY A 82 -0.79 -5.25 -15.58
C GLY A 82 0.64 -4.99 -15.09
N THR A 83 1.00 -3.73 -14.83
CA THR A 83 2.37 -3.33 -14.50
C THR A 83 2.44 -2.48 -13.23
N PRO A 84 3.46 -2.65 -12.39
CA PRO A 84 3.79 -1.69 -11.34
C PRO A 84 4.32 -0.39 -11.98
N LEU A 85 4.20 0.71 -11.24
CA LEU A 85 4.70 2.03 -11.64
C LEU A 85 5.72 2.53 -10.62
N SER A 86 6.76 3.21 -11.13
CA SER A 86 7.72 3.94 -10.30
C SER A 86 7.09 5.22 -9.71
N ALA A 87 7.68 5.77 -8.66
CA ALA A 87 7.23 7.03 -8.06
C ALA A 87 7.17 8.18 -9.08
N GLN A 88 8.13 8.23 -10.02
CA GLN A 88 8.15 9.24 -11.09
C GLN A 88 6.97 9.07 -12.07
N GLU A 89 6.61 7.85 -12.43
CA GLU A 89 5.46 7.59 -13.31
C GLU A 89 4.14 7.92 -12.61
N VAL A 90 4.03 7.61 -11.31
CA VAL A 90 2.86 7.94 -10.48
C VAL A 90 2.67 9.44 -10.38
N SER A 91 3.76 10.21 -10.19
CA SER A 91 3.70 11.67 -10.04
C SER A 91 3.11 12.39 -11.26
N GLN A 92 3.16 11.77 -12.44
CA GLN A 92 2.62 12.34 -13.69
C GLN A 92 1.10 12.15 -13.84
N GLY A 93 0.49 11.29 -13.02
CA GLY A 93 -0.88 10.85 -13.19
C GLY A 93 -1.86 11.30 -12.10
N TYR A 94 -1.49 12.22 -11.21
CA TYR A 94 -2.41 12.69 -10.17
C TYR A 94 -3.56 13.51 -10.75
N LYS A 95 -4.76 13.23 -10.27
CA LYS A 95 -5.98 13.97 -10.60
C LYS A 95 -6.79 14.20 -9.34
N THR A 96 -7.35 15.38 -9.19
CA THR A 96 -8.33 15.65 -8.15
C THR A 96 -9.62 14.90 -8.45
N VAL A 97 -9.99 14.00 -7.58
CA VAL A 97 -11.21 13.18 -7.67
C VAL A 97 -12.13 13.45 -6.49
N LYS A 98 -13.42 13.22 -6.70
CA LYS A 98 -14.44 13.34 -5.67
C LYS A 98 -15.13 12.01 -5.50
N GLU A 99 -14.75 11.28 -4.46
CA GLU A 99 -15.23 9.94 -4.17
C GLU A 99 -15.96 9.91 -2.82
N ARG A 100 -16.65 8.82 -2.51
CA ARG A 100 -17.20 8.60 -1.19
C ARG A 100 -16.16 7.89 -0.34
N SER A 101 -15.85 8.46 0.81
CA SER A 101 -15.17 7.73 1.89
C SER A 101 -16.19 6.97 2.74
N ALA A 102 -15.73 6.15 3.65
CA ALA A 102 -16.55 5.40 4.58
C ALA A 102 -16.09 5.61 6.02
N ILE A 103 -17.03 5.88 6.92
CA ILE A 103 -16.86 5.72 8.36
C ILE A 103 -17.67 4.50 8.78
N VAL A 104 -17.00 3.49 9.31
CA VAL A 104 -17.57 2.16 9.52
C VAL A 104 -17.54 1.78 10.99
N ARG A 105 -18.63 1.13 11.46
CA ARG A 105 -18.78 0.59 12.80
C ARG A 105 -18.20 -0.81 12.90
N PHE A 106 -17.17 -0.98 13.71
CA PHE A 106 -16.60 -2.29 14.05
C PHE A 106 -17.03 -2.67 15.45
N LYS A 107 -17.85 -3.71 15.58
CA LYS A 107 -18.41 -4.15 16.87
C LYS A 107 -17.31 -4.66 17.80
N VAL A 108 -17.22 -4.09 18.99
CA VAL A 108 -16.27 -4.54 20.02
C VAL A 108 -16.74 -5.86 20.63
N VAL A 109 -15.81 -6.82 20.79
CA VAL A 109 -16.11 -8.12 21.40
C VAL A 109 -16.40 -7.93 22.89
N GLY A 110 -17.53 -8.48 23.34
CA GLY A 110 -17.90 -8.45 24.76
C GLY A 110 -18.47 -7.13 25.28
N GLU A 111 -18.62 -6.12 24.41
CA GLU A 111 -19.20 -4.82 24.77
C GLU A 111 -20.28 -4.38 23.77
N ASP A 112 -21.25 -3.62 24.26
CA ASP A 112 -22.21 -2.94 23.37
C ASP A 112 -21.65 -1.57 22.92
N ALA A 113 -20.54 -1.64 22.18
CA ALA A 113 -19.80 -0.50 21.67
C ALA A 113 -19.16 -0.84 20.31
N TYR A 114 -18.77 0.21 19.59
CA TYR A 114 -18.16 0.09 18.25
C TYR A 114 -16.91 0.98 18.15
N PHE A 115 -15.88 0.51 17.47
CA PHE A 115 -14.87 1.39 16.93
C PHE A 115 -15.40 2.06 15.67
N LEU A 116 -15.19 3.37 15.51
CA LEU A 116 -15.42 4.08 14.27
C LEU A 116 -14.09 4.22 13.52
N ALA A 117 -13.94 3.53 12.40
CA ALA A 117 -12.78 3.66 11.54
C ALA A 117 -13.15 4.27 10.19
N TRP A 118 -12.21 5.03 9.63
CA TRP A 118 -12.38 5.75 8.36
C TRP A 118 -11.49 5.18 7.27
N THR A 119 -12.01 5.16 6.03
CA THR A 119 -11.25 4.81 4.84
C THR A 119 -11.71 5.59 3.61
N THR A 120 -10.79 5.88 2.70
CA THR A 120 -11.06 6.44 1.36
C THR A 120 -11.22 5.34 0.30
N THR A 121 -10.98 4.07 0.65
CA THR A 121 -11.01 2.92 -0.27
C THR A 121 -11.92 1.82 0.28
N PRO A 122 -13.27 1.96 0.19
CA PRO A 122 -14.20 0.97 0.74
C PRO A 122 -13.98 -0.45 0.24
N TRP A 123 -13.48 -0.63 -0.98
CA TRP A 123 -13.17 -1.93 -1.58
C TRP A 123 -12.10 -2.74 -0.83
N THR A 124 -11.30 -2.10 0.04
CA THR A 124 -10.31 -2.81 0.87
C THR A 124 -10.89 -3.40 2.15
N LEU A 125 -12.09 -2.96 2.57
CA LEU A 125 -12.75 -3.43 3.81
C LEU A 125 -12.98 -4.94 3.88
N PRO A 126 -13.32 -5.66 2.78
CA PRO A 126 -13.40 -7.13 2.82
C PRO A 126 -12.08 -7.82 3.20
N SER A 127 -10.93 -7.12 3.06
CA SER A 127 -9.60 -7.62 3.46
C SER A 127 -9.14 -7.08 4.82
N ASN A 128 -10.02 -6.46 5.61
CA ASN A 128 -9.69 -5.94 6.93
C ASN A 128 -9.27 -7.06 7.89
N VAL A 129 -8.14 -6.89 8.57
CA VAL A 129 -7.62 -7.84 9.56
C VAL A 129 -7.25 -7.21 10.89
N ALA A 130 -7.14 -5.87 10.97
CA ALA A 130 -6.90 -5.14 12.20
C ALA A 130 -7.42 -3.70 12.10
N LEU A 131 -7.47 -3.01 13.23
CA LEU A 131 -7.59 -1.55 13.32
C LEU A 131 -6.29 -1.00 13.88
N CYS A 132 -5.97 0.27 13.59
CA CYS A 132 -4.78 0.93 14.12
C CYS A 132 -5.13 2.27 14.76
N VAL A 133 -4.54 2.53 15.92
CA VAL A 133 -4.64 3.78 16.67
C VAL A 133 -3.25 4.39 16.84
N ASN A 134 -3.18 5.69 17.10
CA ASN A 134 -1.93 6.33 17.51
C ASN A 134 -1.71 6.07 19.02
N PRO A 135 -0.58 5.47 19.42
CA PRO A 135 -0.34 5.09 20.81
C PRO A 135 -0.30 6.28 21.79
N ASP A 136 0.08 7.47 21.31
CA ASP A 136 0.33 8.65 22.14
C ASP A 136 -0.87 9.62 22.20
N GLU A 137 -1.89 9.40 21.38
CA GLU A 137 -3.10 10.25 21.29
C GLU A 137 -4.20 9.78 22.26
N THR A 138 -5.11 10.71 22.60
CA THR A 138 -6.26 10.41 23.45
C THR A 138 -7.46 9.94 22.65
N TYR A 139 -8.05 8.84 23.10
CA TYR A 139 -9.28 8.23 22.58
C TYR A 139 -10.37 8.27 23.63
N CYS A 140 -11.60 8.42 23.20
CA CYS A 140 -12.78 8.45 24.07
C CYS A 140 -13.73 7.31 23.74
N LYS A 141 -14.31 6.74 24.80
CA LYS A 141 -15.55 5.98 24.73
C LYS A 141 -16.70 6.95 24.97
N VAL A 142 -17.58 7.10 24.01
CA VAL A 142 -18.67 8.09 24.06
C VAL A 142 -20.01 7.45 23.80
N LYS A 143 -21.05 7.91 24.50
CA LYS A 143 -22.44 7.63 24.17
C LYS A 143 -22.93 8.70 23.23
N ALA A 144 -23.28 8.35 21.99
CA ALA A 144 -23.73 9.29 20.99
C ALA A 144 -25.26 9.44 20.97
N ALA A 145 -25.74 10.55 20.42
CA ALA A 145 -27.19 10.87 20.35
C ALA A 145 -27.97 9.91 19.44
N ASP A 146 -27.32 9.17 18.56
CA ASP A 146 -27.91 8.09 17.75
C ASP A 146 -28.19 6.80 18.54
N GLY A 147 -27.85 6.79 19.82
CA GLY A 147 -28.09 5.68 20.74
C GLY A 147 -26.97 4.65 20.81
N TYR A 148 -25.92 4.78 20.01
CA TYR A 148 -24.76 3.89 20.02
C TYR A 148 -23.65 4.39 20.95
N THR A 149 -22.75 3.48 21.30
CA THR A 149 -21.52 3.81 22.03
C THR A 149 -20.32 3.61 21.10
N TYR A 150 -19.46 4.61 21.02
CA TYR A 150 -18.33 4.62 20.09
C TYR A 150 -16.98 4.81 20.76
N TYR A 151 -15.95 4.22 20.18
CA TYR A 151 -14.54 4.52 20.43
C TYR A 151 -14.00 5.30 19.24
N MET A 152 -13.41 6.46 19.49
CA MET A 152 -12.70 7.26 18.48
C MET A 152 -11.77 8.29 19.13
N ALA A 153 -10.91 8.93 18.34
CA ALA A 153 -10.01 9.95 18.86
C ALA A 153 -10.74 11.18 19.41
N GLU A 154 -10.31 11.69 20.57
CA GLU A 154 -10.89 12.85 21.24
C GLU A 154 -10.90 14.09 20.33
N ALA A 155 -9.77 14.34 19.64
CA ALA A 155 -9.60 15.51 18.76
C ALA A 155 -10.60 15.58 17.59
N LEU A 156 -11.24 14.45 17.24
CA LEU A 156 -12.13 14.34 16.09
C LEU A 156 -13.62 14.15 16.46
N LEU A 157 -13.96 14.12 17.75
CA LEU A 157 -15.32 13.90 18.24
C LEU A 157 -16.32 14.90 17.63
N ASP A 158 -16.05 16.19 17.73
CA ASP A 158 -16.95 17.23 17.23
C ASP A 158 -17.08 17.20 15.71
N LYS A 159 -15.99 16.93 15.01
CA LYS A 159 -15.95 16.83 13.53
C LYS A 159 -16.85 15.69 13.02
N VAL A 160 -16.86 14.56 13.72
CA VAL A 160 -17.55 13.32 13.28
C VAL A 160 -18.96 13.23 13.87
N LEU A 161 -19.08 13.43 15.19
CA LEU A 161 -20.34 13.22 15.93
C LEU A 161 -21.16 14.50 16.10
N GLY A 162 -20.56 15.69 15.97
CA GLY A 162 -21.24 16.97 16.22
C GLY A 162 -22.56 17.15 15.47
N LYS A 163 -22.66 16.55 14.27
CA LYS A 163 -23.87 16.54 13.44
C LYS A 163 -25.05 15.75 14.03
N LEU A 164 -24.82 14.90 15.03
CA LEU A 164 -25.85 14.10 15.68
C LEU A 164 -26.60 14.90 16.76
N GLY A 165 -26.02 16.02 17.21
CA GLY A 165 -26.61 16.89 18.22
C GLY A 165 -27.63 17.88 17.66
N SER A 166 -28.39 18.51 18.59
CA SER A 166 -29.27 19.63 18.31
C SER A 166 -29.14 20.69 19.43
N GLU A 167 -29.87 21.78 19.35
CA GLU A 167 -29.89 22.83 20.42
C GLU A 167 -30.31 22.27 21.79
N GLU A 168 -31.10 21.18 21.80
CA GLU A 168 -31.66 20.59 23.02
C GLU A 168 -30.94 19.29 23.43
N ILE A 169 -30.22 18.61 22.49
CA ILE A 169 -29.64 17.32 22.71
C ILE A 169 -28.13 17.38 22.39
N PRO A 170 -27.23 17.10 23.36
CA PRO A 170 -25.80 17.03 23.10
C PRO A 170 -25.51 15.90 22.12
N ALA A 171 -24.59 16.14 21.22
CA ALA A 171 -24.21 15.18 20.18
C ALA A 171 -23.65 13.85 20.75
N TYR A 172 -22.97 13.94 21.87
CA TYR A 172 -22.39 12.81 22.59
C TYR A 172 -22.10 13.15 24.05
N GLU A 173 -21.94 12.13 24.86
CA GLU A 173 -21.44 12.18 26.24
C GLU A 173 -20.17 11.34 26.34
N VAL A 174 -19.10 11.92 26.88
CA VAL A 174 -17.83 11.19 27.10
C VAL A 174 -17.98 10.34 28.37
N LEU A 175 -17.89 9.02 28.20
CA LEU A 175 -17.96 8.05 29.29
C LEU A 175 -16.60 7.79 29.91
N GLU A 176 -15.59 7.52 29.04
CA GLU A 176 -14.25 7.14 29.47
C GLU A 176 -13.21 7.70 28.48
N LYS A 177 -11.99 7.93 28.96
CA LYS A 177 -10.84 8.34 28.16
C LYS A 177 -9.71 7.33 28.29
N TYR A 178 -8.98 7.12 27.18
CA TYR A 178 -7.86 6.19 27.07
C TYR A 178 -6.71 6.87 26.34
N VAL A 179 -5.50 6.48 26.63
CA VAL A 179 -4.37 6.68 25.73
C VAL A 179 -4.45 5.57 24.67
N GLY A 180 -4.10 5.87 23.42
CA GLY A 180 -4.25 4.88 22.33
C GLY A 180 -3.57 3.54 22.63
N LYS A 181 -2.44 3.56 23.34
CA LYS A 181 -1.75 2.36 23.80
C LYS A 181 -2.63 1.44 24.65
N ASP A 182 -3.56 1.97 25.41
CA ASP A 182 -4.45 1.17 26.28
C ASP A 182 -5.52 0.40 25.48
N LEU A 183 -5.75 0.79 24.22
CA LEU A 183 -6.68 0.11 23.31
C LEU A 183 -6.02 -1.04 22.54
N GLU A 184 -4.68 -1.17 22.59
CA GLU A 184 -3.95 -2.20 21.88
C GLU A 184 -4.42 -3.60 22.29
N TYR A 185 -4.59 -4.48 21.30
CA TYR A 185 -5.12 -5.85 21.42
C TYR A 185 -6.61 -5.96 21.80
N LYS A 186 -7.36 -4.86 21.93
CA LYS A 186 -8.82 -4.92 22.11
C LYS A 186 -9.46 -5.50 20.87
N GLU A 187 -10.27 -6.54 21.03
CA GLU A 187 -10.82 -7.34 19.92
C GLU A 187 -12.15 -6.76 19.40
N TYR A 188 -12.38 -6.94 18.12
CA TYR A 188 -13.63 -6.60 17.45
C TYR A 188 -14.11 -7.73 16.52
N GLU A 189 -15.39 -7.76 16.21
CA GLU A 189 -15.98 -8.76 15.31
C GLU A 189 -15.58 -8.47 13.85
N PRO A 190 -15.28 -9.50 13.02
CA PRO A 190 -14.98 -9.32 11.60
C PRO A 190 -16.08 -8.53 10.88
N LEU A 191 -15.70 -7.54 10.09
CA LEU A 191 -16.66 -6.77 9.29
C LEU A 191 -17.29 -7.65 8.18
N PHE A 192 -16.45 -8.48 7.55
CA PHE A 192 -16.82 -9.49 6.54
C PHE A 192 -16.32 -10.87 6.95
N ALA A 193 -17.14 -11.90 6.80
CA ALA A 193 -16.80 -13.27 7.18
C ALA A 193 -15.56 -13.80 6.45
N CYS A 194 -15.40 -13.45 5.18
CA CYS A 194 -14.29 -13.92 4.34
C CYS A 194 -12.89 -13.58 4.93
N ALA A 195 -12.73 -12.41 5.57
CA ALA A 195 -11.48 -12.05 6.23
C ALA A 195 -11.19 -12.95 7.45
N GLY A 196 -12.21 -13.24 8.25
CA GLY A 196 -12.10 -14.17 9.39
C GLY A 196 -11.74 -15.59 8.95
N GLU A 197 -12.36 -16.07 7.89
CA GLU A 197 -12.05 -17.39 7.31
C GLU A 197 -10.61 -17.46 6.78
N ALA A 198 -10.14 -16.41 6.10
CA ALA A 198 -8.77 -16.33 5.61
C ALA A 198 -7.75 -16.31 6.77
N ALA A 199 -8.03 -15.57 7.83
CA ALA A 199 -7.21 -15.54 9.04
C ALA A 199 -7.12 -16.92 9.71
N ALA A 200 -8.26 -17.61 9.85
CA ALA A 200 -8.34 -18.97 10.40
C ALA A 200 -7.54 -19.97 9.57
N LYS A 201 -7.62 -19.92 8.23
CA LYS A 201 -6.81 -20.76 7.33
C LYS A 201 -5.31 -20.55 7.50
N GLN A 202 -4.88 -19.31 7.76
CA GLN A 202 -3.47 -18.96 8.02
C GLN A 202 -3.05 -19.25 9.47
N LYS A 203 -3.97 -19.62 10.36
CA LYS A 203 -3.74 -19.83 11.80
C LYS A 203 -3.12 -18.62 12.50
N LYS A 204 -3.52 -17.41 12.07
CA LYS A 204 -3.06 -16.14 12.62
C LYS A 204 -4.19 -15.40 13.32
N LYS A 205 -3.83 -14.66 14.38
CA LYS A 205 -4.76 -13.79 15.08
C LYS A 205 -5.08 -12.57 14.21
N ALA A 206 -6.35 -12.17 14.16
CA ALA A 206 -6.84 -11.02 13.45
C ALA A 206 -7.95 -10.31 14.25
N HIS A 207 -8.42 -9.18 13.74
CA HIS A 207 -9.56 -8.43 14.24
C HIS A 207 -9.34 -7.91 15.68
N PHE A 208 -8.21 -7.25 15.87
CA PHE A 208 -7.87 -6.52 17.09
C PHE A 208 -7.22 -5.18 16.77
N VAL A 209 -7.14 -4.31 17.76
CA VAL A 209 -6.51 -2.98 17.64
C VAL A 209 -4.99 -3.12 17.73
N THR A 210 -4.29 -2.51 16.78
CA THR A 210 -2.84 -2.31 16.78
C THR A 210 -2.51 -0.85 17.07
N ALA A 211 -1.26 -0.52 17.35
CA ALA A 211 -0.81 0.84 17.64
C ALA A 211 0.39 1.22 16.78
N ASP A 212 0.34 2.40 16.12
CA ASP A 212 1.45 2.94 15.35
C ASP A 212 1.30 4.47 15.17
N ASN A 213 2.41 5.20 15.21
CA ASN A 213 2.43 6.65 15.17
C ASN A 213 2.10 7.26 13.78
N TYR A 214 1.96 6.43 12.72
CA TYR A 214 1.54 6.93 11.41
C TYR A 214 0.08 7.41 11.38
N VAL A 215 -0.74 6.99 12.36
CA VAL A 215 -2.14 7.43 12.47
C VAL A 215 -2.19 8.89 12.89
N THR A 216 -2.80 9.74 12.07
CA THR A 216 -2.89 11.18 12.28
C THR A 216 -4.27 11.61 12.77
N MET A 217 -4.32 12.81 13.40
CA MET A 217 -5.57 13.42 13.88
C MET A 217 -6.10 14.51 12.93
N SER A 218 -5.59 14.59 11.69
CA SER A 218 -6.02 15.61 10.72
C SER A 218 -7.40 15.33 10.13
N ASP A 219 -7.68 14.05 9.83
CA ASP A 219 -8.88 13.61 9.15
C ASP A 219 -9.40 12.26 9.68
N GLY A 220 -10.64 11.91 9.28
CA GLY A 220 -11.26 10.65 9.63
C GLY A 220 -11.74 10.61 11.09
N THR A 221 -11.41 9.52 11.77
CA THR A 221 -11.86 9.21 13.15
C THR A 221 -10.70 9.03 14.12
N GLY A 222 -9.43 9.10 13.64
CA GLY A 222 -8.25 8.73 14.39
C GLY A 222 -8.06 7.22 14.56
N ILE A 223 -8.89 6.41 13.91
CA ILE A 223 -8.76 4.96 13.82
C ILE A 223 -8.75 4.57 12.34
N VAL A 224 -7.71 3.85 11.94
CA VAL A 224 -7.53 3.39 10.55
C VAL A 224 -7.73 1.88 10.48
N HIS A 225 -8.40 1.39 9.43
CA HIS A 225 -8.47 -0.05 9.19
C HIS A 225 -7.20 -0.55 8.51
N ILE A 226 -6.78 -1.77 8.80
CA ILE A 226 -5.55 -2.38 8.30
C ILE A 226 -5.88 -3.51 7.34
N ALA A 227 -5.34 -3.40 6.11
CA ALA A 227 -5.38 -4.42 5.08
C ALA A 227 -3.97 -4.59 4.46
N PRO A 228 -3.12 -5.49 5.00
CA PRO A 228 -1.68 -5.59 4.69
C PRO A 228 -1.31 -5.75 3.21
N ALA A 229 -2.24 -6.18 2.37
CA ALA A 229 -2.02 -6.36 0.94
C ALA A 229 -2.16 -5.06 0.11
N PHE A 230 -2.68 -3.96 0.70
CA PHE A 230 -3.09 -2.75 -0.03
C PHE A 230 -2.51 -1.43 0.50
N GLY A 231 -1.64 -1.48 1.50
CA GLY A 231 -0.94 -0.32 2.04
C GLY A 231 0.46 -0.67 2.53
N GLU A 232 1.43 0.24 2.35
CA GLU A 232 2.81 0.03 2.80
C GLU A 232 2.88 0.04 4.33
N ASP A 233 2.23 1.02 4.98
CA ASP A 233 2.12 1.08 6.44
C ASP A 233 1.33 -0.12 6.98
N ASP A 234 0.22 -0.49 6.34
CA ASP A 234 -0.57 -1.68 6.70
C ASP A 234 0.27 -2.95 6.63
N SER A 235 1.11 -3.09 5.59
CA SER A 235 2.01 -4.22 5.44
C SER A 235 3.11 -4.24 6.51
N ARG A 236 3.63 -3.07 6.91
CA ARG A 236 4.59 -2.92 8.00
C ARG A 236 3.97 -3.33 9.33
N ILE A 237 2.78 -2.84 9.63
CA ILE A 237 2.01 -3.23 10.82
C ILE A 237 1.68 -4.72 10.78
N GLY A 238 1.28 -5.23 9.61
CA GLY A 238 1.02 -6.65 9.40
C GLY A 238 2.21 -7.54 9.78
N ARG A 239 3.42 -7.13 9.45
CA ARG A 239 4.65 -7.84 9.87
C ARG A 239 4.93 -7.70 11.35
N ASN A 240 4.76 -6.50 11.93
CA ASN A 240 5.06 -6.23 13.34
C ASN A 240 4.14 -7.00 14.28
N TYR A 241 2.89 -7.20 13.92
CA TYR A 241 1.87 -7.90 14.73
C TYR A 241 1.56 -9.32 14.24
N ASP A 242 2.32 -9.83 13.28
CA ASP A 242 2.11 -11.15 12.65
C ASP A 242 0.67 -11.34 12.15
N LEU A 243 0.07 -10.31 11.55
CA LEU A 243 -1.29 -10.36 11.02
C LEU A 243 -1.39 -11.31 9.80
N PRO A 244 -2.57 -11.87 9.52
CA PRO A 244 -2.80 -12.61 8.30
C PRO A 244 -2.67 -11.71 7.07
N PHE A 245 -2.15 -12.26 5.99
CA PHE A 245 -2.05 -11.57 4.71
C PHE A 245 -3.26 -11.96 3.85
N VAL A 246 -4.19 -11.01 3.68
CA VAL A 246 -5.45 -11.20 2.97
C VAL A 246 -5.51 -10.31 1.74
N GLN A 247 -5.54 -10.91 0.54
CA GLN A 247 -5.54 -10.22 -0.74
C GLN A 247 -6.71 -10.70 -1.60
N PHE A 248 -7.87 -10.06 -1.46
CA PHE A 248 -9.09 -10.39 -2.19
C PHE A 248 -9.28 -9.57 -3.47
N VAL A 249 -8.19 -9.20 -4.11
CA VAL A 249 -8.17 -8.53 -5.41
C VAL A 249 -7.15 -9.23 -6.30
N ASP A 250 -7.51 -9.52 -7.53
CA ASP A 250 -6.64 -10.16 -8.50
C ASP A 250 -5.76 -9.16 -9.28
N GLY A 251 -4.90 -9.66 -10.17
CA GLY A 251 -3.99 -8.83 -10.98
C GLY A 251 -4.70 -7.97 -12.04
N LYS A 252 -6.02 -8.12 -12.24
CA LYS A 252 -6.85 -7.27 -13.10
C LYS A 252 -7.55 -6.17 -12.30
N GLY A 253 -7.41 -6.19 -10.97
CA GLY A 253 -8.10 -5.29 -10.07
C GLY A 253 -9.54 -5.70 -9.78
N ASP A 254 -9.91 -6.94 -10.08
CA ASP A 254 -11.23 -7.47 -9.80
C ASP A 254 -11.24 -8.19 -8.45
N MET A 255 -12.35 -8.06 -7.72
CA MET A 255 -12.55 -8.75 -6.45
C MET A 255 -12.59 -10.25 -6.67
N THR A 256 -11.94 -11.03 -5.79
CA THR A 256 -11.85 -12.49 -5.91
C THR A 256 -13.11 -13.20 -5.43
N ALA A 257 -13.21 -14.52 -5.74
CA ALA A 257 -14.40 -15.33 -5.47
C ALA A 257 -14.73 -15.52 -3.98
N GLU A 258 -13.79 -15.25 -3.10
CA GLU A 258 -13.98 -15.30 -1.64
C GLU A 258 -14.85 -14.16 -1.11
N THR A 259 -15.01 -13.08 -1.89
CA THR A 259 -15.81 -11.93 -1.50
C THR A 259 -17.21 -11.96 -2.11
N PRO A 260 -18.20 -11.28 -1.54
CA PRO A 260 -19.52 -11.09 -2.15
C PRO A 260 -19.50 -10.34 -3.50
N TYR A 261 -18.36 -9.75 -3.85
CA TYR A 261 -18.19 -8.87 -5.02
C TYR A 261 -17.35 -9.52 -6.13
N ALA A 262 -17.30 -10.83 -6.20
CA ALA A 262 -16.49 -11.61 -7.14
C ALA A 262 -16.60 -11.10 -8.59
N GLY A 263 -15.45 -10.89 -9.25
CA GLY A 263 -15.36 -10.44 -10.64
C GLY A 263 -15.70 -8.96 -10.87
N ILE A 264 -15.94 -8.19 -9.82
CA ILE A 264 -16.23 -6.75 -9.93
C ILE A 264 -14.95 -5.96 -9.72
N PHE A 265 -14.67 -5.03 -10.64
CA PHE A 265 -13.53 -4.11 -10.52
C PHE A 265 -13.65 -3.26 -9.25
N VAL A 266 -12.56 -3.10 -8.49
CA VAL A 266 -12.52 -2.47 -7.15
C VAL A 266 -13.26 -1.14 -7.07
N LYS A 267 -13.08 -0.22 -8.03
CA LYS A 267 -13.78 1.06 -8.03
C LYS A 267 -15.29 0.95 -8.29
N LYS A 268 -15.74 -0.14 -8.91
CA LYS A 268 -17.16 -0.46 -9.06
C LYS A 268 -17.71 -1.21 -7.86
N ALA A 269 -16.85 -1.85 -7.08
CA ALA A 269 -17.23 -2.50 -5.82
C ALA A 269 -17.47 -1.48 -4.70
N ASP A 270 -16.80 -0.31 -4.69
CA ASP A 270 -16.98 0.72 -3.64
C ASP A 270 -18.45 1.02 -3.29
N PRO A 271 -19.32 1.39 -4.24
CA PRO A 271 -20.73 1.68 -3.93
C PRO A 271 -21.50 0.45 -3.43
N LEU A 272 -21.14 -0.76 -3.86
CA LEU A 272 -21.79 -1.99 -3.41
C LEU A 272 -21.40 -2.32 -1.97
N VAL A 273 -20.12 -2.19 -1.63
CA VAL A 273 -19.62 -2.33 -0.25
C VAL A 273 -20.33 -1.35 0.69
N LEU A 274 -20.42 -0.08 0.30
CA LEU A 274 -21.14 0.94 1.10
C LEU A 274 -22.62 0.58 1.27
N GLN A 275 -23.29 0.12 0.21
CA GLN A 275 -24.71 -0.25 0.26
C GLN A 275 -24.96 -1.43 1.21
N ASP A 276 -24.09 -2.44 1.19
CA ASP A 276 -24.26 -3.62 2.03
C ASP A 276 -23.95 -3.30 3.49
N LEU A 277 -22.92 -2.49 3.76
CA LEU A 277 -22.62 -2.01 5.12
C LEU A 277 -23.78 -1.15 5.68
N ASP A 278 -24.42 -0.33 4.85
CA ASP A 278 -25.59 0.46 5.25
C ASP A 278 -26.79 -0.43 5.61
N LYS A 279 -27.12 -1.41 4.76
CA LYS A 279 -28.18 -2.41 5.04
C LYS A 279 -27.96 -3.19 6.32
N GLU A 280 -26.69 -3.49 6.65
CA GLU A 280 -26.33 -4.22 7.86
C GLU A 280 -26.19 -3.32 9.10
N GLY A 281 -26.41 -2.00 8.97
CA GLY A 281 -26.24 -1.03 10.04
C GLY A 281 -24.78 -0.81 10.46
N LYS A 282 -23.83 -1.25 9.67
CA LYS A 282 -22.39 -1.13 9.92
C LYS A 282 -21.80 0.17 9.37
N LEU A 283 -22.46 0.83 8.42
CA LEU A 283 -22.04 2.13 7.91
C LEU A 283 -22.51 3.24 8.86
N PHE A 284 -21.59 4.07 9.35
CA PHE A 284 -21.93 5.27 10.13
C PHE A 284 -22.19 6.45 9.20
N ASP A 285 -21.31 6.69 8.23
CA ASP A 285 -21.42 7.76 7.25
C ASP A 285 -20.58 7.46 5.99
N ALA A 286 -20.95 8.09 4.88
CA ALA A 286 -20.23 8.02 3.61
C ALA A 286 -20.03 9.41 2.99
N PRO A 287 -19.26 10.30 3.65
CA PRO A 287 -19.08 11.66 3.18
C PRO A 287 -18.33 11.70 1.83
N LYS A 288 -18.67 12.70 1.01
CA LYS A 288 -17.88 12.99 -0.19
C LYS A 288 -16.53 13.57 0.22
N PHE A 289 -15.47 12.99 -0.29
CA PHE A 289 -14.10 13.39 -0.03
C PHE A 289 -13.44 13.77 -1.35
N GLU A 290 -12.87 14.96 -1.40
CA GLU A 290 -12.14 15.46 -2.55
C GLU A 290 -10.65 15.37 -2.24
N HIS A 291 -9.92 14.66 -3.09
CA HIS A 291 -8.49 14.42 -2.89
C HIS A 291 -7.78 14.15 -4.23
N ASP A 292 -6.47 14.28 -4.22
CA ASP A 292 -5.66 13.90 -5.35
C ASP A 292 -5.44 12.38 -5.35
N TYR A 293 -5.79 11.73 -6.47
CA TYR A 293 -5.68 10.29 -6.65
C TYR A 293 -4.81 9.95 -7.86
N PRO A 294 -3.86 9.02 -7.74
CA PRO A 294 -2.97 8.69 -8.85
C PRO A 294 -3.67 7.83 -9.91
N HIS A 295 -3.44 8.19 -11.18
CA HIS A 295 -3.87 7.45 -12.35
C HIS A 295 -2.68 7.01 -13.18
N CYS A 296 -2.85 5.97 -13.97
CA CYS A 296 -1.81 5.50 -14.87
C CYS A 296 -1.54 6.52 -15.99
N TRP A 297 -0.33 7.01 -16.09
CA TRP A 297 0.07 7.98 -17.13
C TRP A 297 -0.11 7.47 -18.56
N ARG A 298 -0.14 6.12 -18.77
CA ARG A 298 -0.31 5.49 -20.09
C ARG A 298 -1.75 5.33 -20.52
N CYS A 299 -2.64 4.95 -19.58
CA CYS A 299 -4.01 4.51 -19.93
C CYS A 299 -5.11 5.16 -19.08
N ASP A 300 -4.73 6.07 -18.20
CA ASP A 300 -5.64 6.86 -17.37
C ASP A 300 -6.50 6.07 -16.37
N THR A 301 -6.17 4.80 -16.15
CA THR A 301 -6.86 3.95 -15.16
C THR A 301 -6.43 4.35 -13.75
N PRO A 302 -7.36 4.46 -12.79
CA PRO A 302 -7.01 4.63 -11.38
C PRO A 302 -6.04 3.55 -10.93
N LEU A 303 -4.96 3.95 -10.24
CA LEU A 303 -4.00 2.99 -9.68
C LEU A 303 -4.55 2.36 -8.42
N ILE A 304 -4.07 1.17 -8.11
CA ILE A 304 -4.28 0.54 -6.80
C ILE A 304 -2.92 0.30 -6.15
N TYR A 305 -2.85 0.43 -4.83
CA TYR A 305 -1.72 -0.13 -4.10
C TYR A 305 -1.95 -1.62 -3.98
N TYR A 306 -0.96 -2.40 -4.40
CA TYR A 306 -1.15 -3.84 -4.61
C TYR A 306 0.10 -4.62 -4.25
N ALA A 307 -0.06 -5.66 -3.45
CA ALA A 307 1.04 -6.53 -3.09
C ALA A 307 1.44 -7.42 -4.28
N ARG A 308 2.68 -7.26 -4.74
CA ARG A 308 3.27 -8.09 -5.79
C ARG A 308 4.34 -8.99 -5.21
N GLU A 309 4.22 -10.29 -5.49
CA GLU A 309 5.31 -11.22 -5.24
C GLU A 309 6.48 -10.91 -6.18
N SER A 310 7.68 -10.85 -5.64
CA SER A 310 8.92 -10.71 -6.38
C SER A 310 10.08 -11.36 -5.64
N TRP A 311 11.24 -11.38 -6.29
CA TRP A 311 12.49 -11.71 -5.65
C TRP A 311 13.13 -10.46 -5.05
N PHE A 312 13.77 -10.62 -3.90
CA PHE A 312 14.41 -9.52 -3.17
C PHE A 312 15.84 -9.89 -2.79
N ILE A 313 16.72 -8.90 -2.87
CA ILE A 313 18.05 -8.95 -2.27
C ILE A 313 17.97 -8.32 -0.89
N LYS A 314 18.35 -9.07 0.16
CA LYS A 314 18.27 -8.65 1.56
C LYS A 314 19.39 -7.65 1.88
N MET A 315 19.24 -6.42 1.41
CA MET A 315 20.18 -5.32 1.66
C MET A 315 20.26 -4.93 3.13
N THR A 316 19.15 -5.10 3.87
CA THR A 316 19.11 -4.84 5.31
C THR A 316 20.07 -5.71 6.11
N ALA A 317 20.41 -6.90 5.62
CA ALA A 317 21.39 -7.79 6.28
C ALA A 317 22.85 -7.30 6.20
N VAL A 318 23.16 -6.39 5.25
CA VAL A 318 24.50 -5.83 5.06
C VAL A 318 24.58 -4.34 5.41
N LYS A 319 23.49 -3.77 5.92
CA LYS A 319 23.34 -2.35 6.26
C LYS A 319 24.48 -1.84 7.15
N ASP A 320 24.74 -2.52 8.25
CA ASP A 320 25.77 -2.10 9.23
C ASP A 320 27.16 -2.10 8.62
N ASP A 321 27.45 -3.06 7.75
CA ASP A 321 28.71 -3.13 7.02
C ASP A 321 28.83 -1.99 6.01
N LEU A 322 27.75 -1.62 5.32
CA LEU A 322 27.73 -0.49 4.39
C LEU A 322 27.97 0.84 5.12
N ILE A 323 27.32 1.06 6.26
CA ILE A 323 27.51 2.26 7.10
C ILE A 323 28.96 2.31 7.60
N ARG A 324 29.48 1.19 8.14
CA ARG A 324 30.87 1.11 8.61
C ARG A 324 31.87 1.45 7.50
N ASN A 325 31.68 0.91 6.30
CA ASN A 325 32.56 1.16 5.17
C ASN A 325 32.44 2.62 4.71
N ASN A 326 31.23 3.20 4.65
CA ASN A 326 31.01 4.61 4.32
C ASN A 326 31.80 5.55 5.25
N ASN A 327 31.88 5.22 6.54
CA ASN A 327 32.59 6.02 7.53
C ASN A 327 34.13 6.00 7.35
N THR A 328 34.66 5.10 6.52
CA THR A 328 36.10 5.04 6.17
C THR A 328 36.45 5.88 4.94
N ILE A 329 35.47 6.38 4.21
CA ILE A 329 35.66 7.15 2.98
C ILE A 329 35.97 8.61 3.33
N ASN A 330 37.00 9.17 2.69
CA ASN A 330 37.27 10.60 2.77
C ASN A 330 36.40 11.37 1.77
N TRP A 331 35.21 11.76 2.21
CA TRP A 331 34.26 12.52 1.39
C TRP A 331 34.65 13.99 1.23
N ILE A 332 34.58 14.52 0.01
CA ILE A 332 34.79 15.93 -0.29
C ILE A 332 33.58 16.49 -1.06
N PRO A 333 32.71 17.29 -0.44
CA PRO A 333 32.72 17.70 0.99
C PRO A 333 32.23 16.55 1.92
N GLU A 334 32.67 16.59 3.16
CA GLU A 334 32.34 15.60 4.21
C GLU A 334 30.84 15.41 4.42
N SER A 335 30.07 16.47 4.21
CA SER A 335 28.61 16.49 4.35
C SER A 335 27.88 15.47 3.43
N ILE A 336 28.47 15.05 2.33
CA ILE A 336 27.88 14.04 1.45
C ILE A 336 27.82 12.67 2.15
N GLY A 337 28.91 12.28 2.80
CA GLY A 337 29.02 10.99 3.47
C GLY A 337 28.15 10.87 4.72
N LYS A 338 28.06 11.94 5.51
CA LYS A 338 27.25 12.00 6.74
C LYS A 338 25.78 12.38 6.50
N GLY A 339 25.50 13.17 5.44
CA GLY A 339 24.17 13.58 5.06
C GLY A 339 23.56 12.64 4.02
N ARG A 340 23.29 13.13 2.81
CA ARG A 340 22.49 12.44 1.79
C ARG A 340 22.85 10.97 1.55
N PHE A 341 24.13 10.62 1.47
CA PHE A 341 24.54 9.24 1.26
C PHE A 341 24.44 8.41 2.55
N GLY A 342 24.87 8.96 3.69
CA GLY A 342 24.72 8.32 5.00
C GLY A 342 23.26 8.06 5.35
N ASP A 343 22.41 9.07 5.20
CA ASP A 343 20.95 8.94 5.41
C ASP A 343 20.34 7.86 4.52
N TRP A 344 20.78 7.77 3.25
CA TRP A 344 20.31 6.72 2.34
C TRP A 344 20.72 5.32 2.81
N LEU A 345 21.95 5.14 3.30
CA LEU A 345 22.41 3.87 3.86
C LEU A 345 21.68 3.49 5.15
N GLU A 346 21.41 4.49 6.02
CA GLU A 346 20.65 4.28 7.26
C GLU A 346 19.20 3.85 7.00
N ASN A 347 18.64 4.25 5.86
CA ASN A 347 17.28 3.92 5.45
C ASN A 347 17.22 2.88 4.32
N VAL A 348 18.31 2.12 4.09
CA VAL A 348 18.33 1.12 3.03
C VAL A 348 17.24 0.06 3.22
N GLN A 349 16.53 -0.20 2.14
CA GLN A 349 15.48 -1.23 2.05
C GLN A 349 15.97 -2.39 1.19
N ASP A 350 15.32 -3.55 1.36
CA ASP A 350 15.60 -4.70 0.49
C ASP A 350 15.22 -4.40 -0.96
N TRP A 351 16.07 -4.80 -1.90
CA TRP A 351 15.87 -4.52 -3.32
C TRP A 351 15.00 -5.58 -3.99
N GLY A 352 13.93 -5.12 -4.66
CA GLY A 352 13.20 -5.95 -5.60
C GLY A 352 13.99 -6.10 -6.92
N VAL A 353 14.12 -7.33 -7.41
CA VAL A 353 14.76 -7.71 -8.68
C VAL A 353 13.73 -8.14 -9.69
#